data_b5e6eb61c9f613bd88559f99058c9940
#
_entry.id   b5e6eb61c9f613bd88559f99058c9940
#
_cell.length_a   1.000
_cell.length_b   1.000
_cell.length_c   1.000
_cell.angle_alpha   90.00
_cell.angle_beta   90.00
_cell.angle_gamma   90.00
#
_symmetry.space_group_name_H-M   'P 1'
#
loop_
_entity.id
_entity.type
_entity.pdbx_description
1 polymer ?
#
loop_
_entity_poly.entity_id
_entity_poly.type
_entity_poly.pdbx_seq_one_letter_code
_entity_poly.pdbx_strand_id
1 'polypeptide(L)'
;MIKKLRRKFVLAAMLSLFIVLAVLIFVINVLNYRSLVREADDTLNTLSELDGNAPSHFTFGKKDGTEPPGGKTPGTRHDYSGERPYQSRYFSVLLSDDGEVAEVDLRNVVTVDEKTALSMAVDAANAGRRRGFSNDYRYLGVPTNDGMRWIFLNREVELDTARDFLLTSCLISLAGFATVFLLLLLISGRVVQPIAQSYEKQKQFITDAGHELKTPITIIRADADVLEADVPDSEWLNDIRRQADRLATLTNDLIFLSKTEETAKPQMLDFPLSEVVEETAQPFRSVARTQGKTFETEIAPLLTLKGDEKSIRKLVSILLDNAMKYSPEGGSIVLTLKKSGKQIRLSVTNSAENIEKGNADRLFDRFYRADSSRNSETGGFGLGLAIAKAVTEMHGGRIHAGSNDGASLTVEAVFSER
;
A
#
# COMPACT_ATOMS: atom_id res chain seq x y z
N MET A 1 5.40 19.25 -0.49
CA MET A 1 5.94 17.87 -0.63
C MET A 1 6.15 17.20 0.74
N ILE A 2 6.89 17.77 1.65
CA ILE A 2 7.26 17.23 2.98
C ILE A 2 6.05 16.85 3.84
N LYS A 3 5.03 17.73 3.96
CA LYS A 3 3.79 17.44 4.71
C LYS A 3 3.03 16.22 4.16
N LYS A 4 3.03 16.03 2.84
CA LYS A 4 2.37 14.89 2.19
C LYS A 4 3.14 13.59 2.42
N LEU A 5 4.47 13.62 2.39
CA LEU A 5 5.34 12.48 2.69
C LEU A 5 5.21 12.04 4.15
N ARG A 6 5.28 13.02 5.09
CA ARG A 6 5.07 12.79 6.52
C ARG A 6 3.73 12.12 6.80
N ARG A 7 2.63 12.63 6.20
CA ARG A 7 1.29 12.06 6.37
C ARG A 7 1.21 10.62 5.83
N LYS A 8 1.80 10.34 4.64
CA LYS A 8 1.85 8.98 4.09
C LYS A 8 2.63 8.03 4.98
N PHE A 9 3.79 8.46 5.50
CA PHE A 9 4.60 7.65 6.41
C PHE A 9 3.86 7.31 7.70
N VAL A 10 3.26 8.31 8.37
CA VAL A 10 2.48 8.11 9.59
C VAL A 10 1.29 7.19 9.34
N LEU A 11 0.54 7.40 8.23
CA LEU A 11 -0.60 6.54 7.89
C LEU A 11 -0.18 5.09 7.64
N ALA A 12 0.90 4.86 6.89
CA ALA A 12 1.39 3.51 6.61
C ALA A 12 1.83 2.78 7.90
N ALA A 13 2.58 3.47 8.76
CA ALA A 13 3.02 2.93 10.05
C ALA A 13 1.83 2.62 10.98
N MET A 14 0.84 3.51 11.07
CA MET A 14 -0.35 3.30 11.89
C MET A 14 -1.24 2.19 11.36
N LEU A 15 -1.40 2.07 10.04
CA LEU A 15 -2.15 0.97 9.42
C LEU A 15 -1.49 -0.39 9.71
N SER A 16 -0.16 -0.47 9.58
CA SER A 16 0.59 -1.69 9.89
C SER A 16 0.42 -2.08 11.37
N LEU A 17 0.57 -1.11 12.29
CA LEU A 17 0.39 -1.35 13.72
C LEU A 17 -1.04 -1.80 14.05
N PHE A 18 -2.05 -1.17 13.43
CA PHE A 18 -3.44 -1.55 13.63
C PHE A 18 -3.71 -3.00 13.23
N ILE A 19 -3.21 -3.43 12.06
CA ILE A 19 -3.38 -4.81 11.59
C ILE A 19 -2.73 -5.80 12.56
N VAL A 20 -1.51 -5.53 13.01
CA VAL A 20 -0.80 -6.39 13.97
C VAL A 20 -1.55 -6.51 15.28
N LEU A 21 -1.99 -5.39 15.86
CA LEU A 21 -2.75 -5.39 17.12
C LEU A 21 -4.09 -6.11 16.97
N ALA A 22 -4.82 -5.87 15.87
CA ALA A 22 -6.10 -6.53 15.61
C ALA A 22 -5.94 -8.06 15.52
N VAL A 23 -4.91 -8.54 14.80
CA VAL A 23 -4.61 -9.98 14.71
C VAL A 23 -4.24 -10.56 16.08
N LEU A 24 -3.39 -9.88 16.85
CA LEU A 24 -3.00 -10.34 18.19
C LEU A 24 -4.20 -10.45 19.13
N ILE A 25 -5.04 -9.39 19.21
CA ILE A 25 -6.25 -9.40 20.04
C ILE A 25 -7.17 -10.54 19.62
N PHE A 26 -7.40 -10.68 18.30
CA PHE A 26 -8.26 -11.75 17.78
C PHE A 26 -7.73 -13.14 18.17
N VAL A 27 -6.45 -13.41 17.92
CA VAL A 27 -5.85 -14.73 18.21
C VAL A 27 -5.89 -15.04 19.71
N ILE A 28 -5.50 -14.09 20.57
CA ILE A 28 -5.49 -14.31 22.03
C ILE A 28 -6.91 -14.57 22.54
N ASN A 29 -7.90 -13.77 22.13
CA ASN A 29 -9.27 -13.96 22.58
C ASN A 29 -9.91 -15.25 22.05
N VAL A 30 -9.62 -15.64 20.80
CA VAL A 30 -10.07 -16.93 20.25
C VAL A 30 -9.45 -18.11 21.01
N LEU A 31 -8.16 -18.03 21.33
CA LEU A 31 -7.48 -19.08 22.10
C LEU A 31 -8.05 -19.18 23.53
N ASN A 32 -8.26 -18.04 24.19
CA ASN A 32 -8.86 -17.97 25.51
C ASN A 32 -10.28 -18.59 25.52
N TYR A 33 -11.14 -18.17 24.59
CA TYR A 33 -12.48 -18.73 24.45
C TYR A 33 -12.48 -20.23 24.16
N ARG A 34 -11.58 -20.69 23.28
CA ARG A 34 -11.44 -22.13 22.99
C ARG A 34 -10.97 -22.93 24.21
N SER A 35 -10.10 -22.34 25.03
CA SER A 35 -9.64 -22.97 26.28
C SER A 35 -10.81 -23.14 27.26
N LEU A 36 -11.62 -22.08 27.42
CA LEU A 36 -12.82 -22.11 28.26
C LEU A 36 -13.83 -23.20 27.80
N VAL A 37 -14.08 -23.27 26.49
CA VAL A 37 -15.00 -24.29 25.95
C VAL A 37 -14.46 -25.69 26.18
N ARG A 38 -13.17 -25.94 25.98
CA ARG A 38 -12.54 -27.26 26.22
C ARG A 38 -12.63 -27.68 27.68
N GLU A 39 -12.29 -26.77 28.60
CA GLU A 39 -12.36 -27.03 30.03
C GLU A 39 -13.81 -27.37 30.47
N ALA A 40 -14.81 -26.66 29.92
CA ALA A 40 -16.21 -26.95 30.13
C ALA A 40 -16.62 -28.33 29.60
N ASP A 41 -16.15 -28.67 28.39
CA ASP A 41 -16.44 -29.98 27.78
C ASP A 41 -15.78 -31.14 28.55
N ASP A 42 -14.55 -30.96 29.04
CA ASP A 42 -13.85 -31.96 29.86
C ASP A 42 -14.57 -32.19 31.20
N THR A 43 -15.03 -31.10 31.83
CA THR A 43 -15.81 -31.18 33.08
C THR A 43 -17.16 -31.90 32.82
N LEU A 44 -17.87 -31.59 31.75
CA LEU A 44 -19.12 -32.25 31.39
C LEU A 44 -18.93 -33.73 31.08
N ASN A 45 -17.84 -34.11 30.42
CA ASN A 45 -17.53 -35.52 30.19
C ASN A 45 -17.30 -36.26 31.51
N THR A 46 -16.54 -35.68 32.44
CA THR A 46 -16.32 -36.26 33.78
C THR A 46 -17.64 -36.41 34.55
N LEU A 47 -18.50 -35.40 34.49
CA LEU A 47 -19.83 -35.45 35.12
C LEU A 47 -20.74 -36.52 34.49
N SER A 48 -20.62 -36.74 33.18
CA SER A 48 -21.39 -37.78 32.48
C SER A 48 -20.93 -39.19 32.85
N GLU A 49 -19.63 -39.40 33.09
CA GLU A 49 -19.08 -40.70 33.56
C GLU A 49 -19.51 -41.03 34.98
N LEU A 50 -19.74 -40.01 35.82
CA LEU A 50 -20.28 -40.17 37.17
C LEU A 50 -21.83 -40.35 37.17
N ASP A 51 -22.43 -40.62 35.99
CA ASP A 51 -23.87 -40.85 35.78
C ASP A 51 -24.75 -39.64 36.18
N GLY A 52 -24.19 -38.43 36.13
CA GLY A 52 -24.88 -37.23 36.56
C GLY A 52 -25.14 -37.14 38.07
N ASN A 53 -24.85 -38.19 38.79
CA ASN A 53 -25.01 -38.30 40.24
C ASN A 53 -23.66 -38.24 40.95
N ALA A 54 -23.10 -37.04 41.16
CA ALA A 54 -22.07 -36.88 42.17
C ALA A 54 -22.70 -37.21 43.53
N PRO A 55 -22.10 -38.11 44.35
CA PRO A 55 -22.68 -38.47 45.65
C PRO A 55 -22.86 -37.22 46.52
N SER A 56 -24.10 -36.94 46.92
CA SER A 56 -24.52 -35.76 47.69
C SER A 56 -24.01 -35.76 49.16
N HIS A 57 -23.23 -36.75 49.54
CA HIS A 57 -22.62 -36.91 50.87
C HIS A 57 -21.21 -37.43 50.79
N PHE A 58 -20.21 -36.55 50.64
CA PHE A 58 -18.91 -36.86 51.22
C PHE A 58 -18.94 -36.42 52.68
N THR A 59 -19.30 -37.37 53.53
CA THR A 59 -18.99 -37.32 54.94
C THR A 59 -17.45 -37.38 55.04
N PHE A 60 -16.83 -36.38 55.60
CA PHE A 60 -15.40 -36.44 55.96
C PHE A 60 -15.17 -37.66 56.87
N GLY A 61 -14.86 -38.80 56.24
CA GLY A 61 -14.37 -39.98 56.93
C GLY A 61 -12.99 -39.71 57.44
N LYS A 62 -12.82 -39.79 58.76
CA LYS A 62 -11.60 -39.78 59.50
C LYS A 62 -10.53 -40.62 58.75
N LYS A 63 -9.35 -40.06 58.52
CA LYS A 63 -8.17 -40.77 58.07
C LYS A 63 -7.84 -41.91 59.02
N ASP A 64 -8.08 -43.14 58.65
CA ASP A 64 -7.34 -44.27 59.14
C ASP A 64 -6.20 -44.54 58.17
N GLY A 65 -4.98 -44.38 58.67
CA GLY A 65 -3.76 -44.48 57.89
C GLY A 65 -3.45 -45.90 57.49
N THR A 66 -3.40 -46.20 56.21
CA THR A 66 -2.56 -47.23 55.62
C THR A 66 -2.21 -46.81 54.18
N GLU A 67 -0.97 -46.39 53.97
CA GLU A 67 -0.38 -46.24 52.62
C GLU A 67 -0.15 -47.65 52.03
N PRO A 68 -0.47 -47.86 50.75
CA PRO A 68 0.09 -48.97 49.98
C PRO A 68 1.38 -48.52 49.25
N PRO A 69 2.36 -49.44 49.07
CA PRO A 69 3.69 -49.07 48.59
C PRO A 69 3.75 -48.94 47.07
N GLY A 70 4.46 -47.99 46.68
CA GLY A 70 5.28 -47.74 45.51
C GLY A 70 5.01 -48.43 44.18
N GLY A 71 4.60 -47.64 43.18
CA GLY A 71 4.71 -47.98 41.79
C GLY A 71 4.95 -46.71 40.96
N LYS A 72 6.20 -46.43 40.60
CA LYS A 72 6.59 -45.35 39.68
C LYS A 72 6.22 -45.75 38.26
N THR A 73 5.35 -45.01 37.61
CA THR A 73 5.25 -44.96 36.16
C THR A 73 5.50 -43.51 35.69
N PRO A 74 6.38 -43.28 34.70
CA PRO A 74 6.69 -41.94 34.22
C PRO A 74 5.74 -41.53 33.13
N GLY A 75 5.22 -40.30 33.23
CA GLY A 75 4.84 -39.49 32.11
C GLY A 75 3.38 -39.49 31.69
N THR A 76 2.58 -38.71 32.37
CA THR A 76 1.63 -37.76 31.72
C THR A 76 1.18 -36.77 32.80
N ARG A 77 1.69 -35.55 32.72
CA ARG A 77 1.20 -34.41 33.54
C ARG A 77 -0.21 -34.03 33.05
N HIS A 78 -1.23 -34.69 33.56
CA HIS A 78 -2.52 -34.13 33.77
C HIS A 78 -2.83 -34.24 35.25
N ASP A 79 -2.48 -33.15 35.94
CA ASP A 79 -2.81 -32.96 37.36
C ASP A 79 -4.32 -32.67 37.43
N TYR A 80 -5.13 -33.72 37.30
CA TYR A 80 -6.56 -33.65 37.60
C TYR A 80 -6.69 -33.63 39.13
N SER A 81 -6.75 -32.43 39.70
CA SER A 81 -7.26 -32.30 41.04
C SER A 81 -8.69 -32.85 41.03
N GLY A 82 -8.90 -34.04 41.63
CA GLY A 82 -10.21 -34.71 41.66
C GLY A 82 -11.33 -33.94 42.40
N GLU A 83 -11.08 -32.69 42.74
CA GLU A 83 -12.01 -31.77 43.42
C GLU A 83 -12.84 -30.90 42.46
N ARG A 84 -12.42 -30.75 41.18
CA ARG A 84 -13.11 -29.88 40.23
C ARG A 84 -14.57 -30.23 39.96
N PRO A 85 -14.97 -31.51 39.79
CA PRO A 85 -16.38 -31.84 39.58
C PRO A 85 -17.27 -31.51 40.77
N TYR A 86 -16.74 -31.56 41.98
CA TYR A 86 -17.48 -31.28 43.21
C TYR A 86 -17.66 -29.79 43.54
N GLN A 87 -16.87 -28.93 42.95
CA GLN A 87 -17.00 -27.47 43.05
C GLN A 87 -17.84 -26.86 41.91
N SER A 88 -18.17 -27.63 40.89
CA SER A 88 -18.90 -27.14 39.72
C SER A 88 -20.38 -27.03 40.01
N ARG A 89 -20.99 -25.87 39.69
CA ARG A 89 -22.42 -25.66 39.75
C ARG A 89 -23.07 -26.22 38.51
N TYR A 90 -23.76 -27.33 38.62
CA TYR A 90 -24.44 -27.99 37.52
C TYR A 90 -25.81 -28.52 37.94
N PHE A 91 -26.69 -28.73 36.96
CA PHE A 91 -27.93 -29.45 37.12
C PHE A 91 -28.15 -30.42 35.97
N SER A 92 -29.03 -31.42 36.16
CA SER A 92 -29.38 -32.33 35.08
C SER A 92 -30.87 -32.51 34.99
N VAL A 93 -31.33 -32.78 33.77
CA VAL A 93 -32.73 -33.08 33.44
C VAL A 93 -32.77 -34.36 32.57
N LEU A 94 -33.53 -35.34 32.96
CA LEU A 94 -33.80 -36.55 32.19
C LEU A 94 -35.10 -36.37 31.43
N LEU A 95 -35.03 -36.39 30.11
CA LEU A 95 -36.20 -36.43 29.23
C LEU A 95 -36.35 -37.84 28.70
N SER A 96 -37.55 -38.42 28.84
CA SER A 96 -37.92 -39.73 28.26
C SER A 96 -37.95 -39.65 26.73
N ASP A 97 -37.92 -40.79 26.05
CA ASP A 97 -38.02 -40.86 24.59
C ASP A 97 -39.31 -40.24 24.04
N ASP A 98 -40.35 -40.17 24.84
CA ASP A 98 -41.62 -39.49 24.51
C ASP A 98 -41.58 -37.97 24.74
N GLY A 99 -40.46 -37.44 25.23
CA GLY A 99 -40.26 -36.01 25.51
C GLY A 99 -40.86 -35.57 26.86
N GLU A 100 -41.37 -36.50 27.67
CA GLU A 100 -41.83 -36.19 29.03
C GLU A 100 -40.65 -36.13 30.00
N VAL A 101 -40.83 -35.38 31.08
CA VAL A 101 -39.79 -35.18 32.11
C VAL A 101 -39.81 -36.38 33.06
N ALA A 102 -38.72 -37.13 33.10
CA ALA A 102 -38.56 -38.29 33.98
C ALA A 102 -37.93 -37.89 35.35
N GLU A 103 -36.91 -37.03 35.32
CA GLU A 103 -36.18 -36.58 36.54
C GLU A 103 -35.57 -35.19 36.35
N VAL A 104 -35.54 -34.37 37.43
CA VAL A 104 -34.83 -33.09 37.47
C VAL A 104 -33.96 -33.08 38.72
N ASP A 105 -32.66 -32.92 38.55
CA ASP A 105 -31.68 -32.81 39.65
C ASP A 105 -31.09 -31.41 39.74
N LEU A 106 -31.51 -30.62 40.76
CA LEU A 106 -31.10 -29.26 41.03
C LEU A 106 -30.21 -29.16 42.27
N ARG A 107 -29.72 -30.29 42.83
CA ARG A 107 -29.03 -30.30 44.13
C ARG A 107 -27.75 -29.43 44.19
N ASN A 108 -27.12 -29.21 43.06
CA ASN A 108 -25.87 -28.46 42.97
C ASN A 108 -26.05 -27.03 42.42
N VAL A 109 -27.27 -26.57 42.23
CA VAL A 109 -27.60 -25.21 41.78
C VAL A 109 -28.75 -24.63 42.60
N VAL A 110 -28.60 -23.38 43.04
CA VAL A 110 -29.61 -22.63 43.82
C VAL A 110 -30.30 -21.59 42.94
N THR A 111 -29.70 -21.19 41.82
CA THR A 111 -30.17 -20.06 41.02
C THR A 111 -31.13 -20.43 39.88
N VAL A 112 -31.39 -21.72 39.69
CA VAL A 112 -32.27 -22.22 38.64
C VAL A 112 -33.48 -22.90 39.28
N ASP A 113 -34.66 -22.48 38.91
CA ASP A 113 -35.89 -23.16 39.28
C ASP A 113 -36.23 -24.31 38.28
N GLU A 114 -37.06 -25.23 38.73
CA GLU A 114 -37.44 -26.42 37.96
C GLU A 114 -38.02 -26.04 36.60
N LYS A 115 -38.83 -25.00 36.52
CA LYS A 115 -39.42 -24.52 35.27
C LYS A 115 -38.39 -24.03 34.27
N THR A 116 -37.40 -23.32 34.74
CA THR A 116 -36.28 -22.81 33.88
C THR A 116 -35.39 -23.99 33.44
N ALA A 117 -35.08 -24.93 34.34
CA ALA A 117 -34.31 -26.12 33.99
C ALA A 117 -34.97 -26.93 32.87
N LEU A 118 -36.30 -27.10 33.00
CA LEU A 118 -37.11 -27.79 31.98
C LEU A 118 -37.08 -27.07 30.62
N SER A 119 -37.30 -25.75 30.62
CA SER A 119 -37.27 -24.99 29.36
C SER A 119 -35.94 -25.11 28.68
N MET A 120 -34.83 -25.05 29.44
CA MET A 120 -33.46 -25.17 28.90
C MET A 120 -33.23 -26.59 28.30
N ALA A 121 -33.73 -27.64 28.97
CA ALA A 121 -33.60 -29.01 28.46
C ALA A 121 -34.38 -29.24 27.18
N VAL A 122 -35.63 -28.74 27.11
CA VAL A 122 -36.46 -28.79 25.90
C VAL A 122 -35.85 -28.02 24.76
N ASP A 123 -35.30 -26.81 25.03
CA ASP A 123 -34.62 -26.00 24.01
C ASP A 123 -33.35 -26.71 23.48
N ALA A 124 -32.57 -27.32 24.38
CA ALA A 124 -31.40 -28.11 24.00
C ALA A 124 -31.74 -29.34 23.16
N ALA A 125 -32.83 -30.03 23.50
CA ALA A 125 -33.37 -31.18 22.75
C ALA A 125 -33.84 -30.72 21.36
N ASN A 126 -34.59 -29.64 21.26
CA ASN A 126 -35.09 -29.09 20.00
C ASN A 126 -33.97 -28.55 19.10
N ALA A 127 -32.84 -28.08 19.68
CA ALA A 127 -31.69 -27.62 18.91
C ALA A 127 -30.97 -28.74 18.13
N GLY A 128 -31.28 -30.02 18.40
CA GLY A 128 -30.75 -31.19 17.72
C GLY A 128 -29.22 -31.38 17.89
N ARG A 129 -28.58 -30.67 18.82
CA ARG A 129 -27.15 -30.73 19.09
C ARG A 129 -26.91 -31.28 20.50
N ARG A 130 -26.09 -32.33 20.58
CA ARG A 130 -25.73 -32.89 21.89
C ARG A 130 -24.88 -32.03 22.78
N ARG A 131 -24.25 -30.96 22.24
CA ARG A 131 -23.43 -29.99 22.98
C ARG A 131 -23.71 -28.59 22.48
N GLY A 132 -23.76 -27.65 23.41
CA GLY A 132 -24.01 -26.26 23.09
C GLY A 132 -23.89 -25.35 24.33
N PHE A 133 -24.29 -24.12 24.13
CA PHE A 133 -24.56 -23.15 25.20
C PHE A 133 -26.06 -22.84 25.20
N SER A 134 -26.60 -22.74 26.42
CA SER A 134 -27.91 -22.16 26.67
C SER A 134 -27.73 -21.10 27.74
N ASN A 135 -27.81 -19.82 27.36
CA ASN A 135 -27.37 -18.67 28.16
C ASN A 135 -25.93 -18.88 28.68
N ASP A 136 -25.71 -18.78 29.98
CA ASP A 136 -24.41 -18.94 30.62
C ASP A 136 -24.07 -20.40 30.99
N TYR A 137 -24.88 -21.36 30.51
CA TYR A 137 -24.71 -22.78 30.77
C TYR A 137 -24.16 -23.49 29.53
N ARG A 138 -23.05 -24.24 29.71
CA ARG A 138 -22.59 -25.23 28.73
C ARG A 138 -23.34 -26.55 28.98
N TYR A 139 -23.94 -27.16 27.95
CA TYR A 139 -24.70 -28.38 28.11
C TYR A 139 -24.15 -29.55 27.31
N LEU A 140 -24.43 -30.75 27.81
CA LEU A 140 -24.16 -32.02 27.18
C LEU A 140 -25.39 -32.95 27.31
N GLY A 141 -25.85 -33.48 26.19
CA GLY A 141 -26.87 -34.53 26.13
C GLY A 141 -26.23 -35.93 26.09
N VAL A 142 -26.55 -36.75 27.07
CA VAL A 142 -26.05 -38.15 27.23
C VAL A 142 -27.21 -39.12 27.10
N PRO A 143 -27.17 -40.10 26.19
CA PRO A 143 -28.19 -41.11 26.08
C PRO A 143 -28.14 -42.05 27.30
N THR A 144 -29.28 -42.35 27.89
CA THR A 144 -29.46 -43.30 28.98
C THR A 144 -30.49 -44.37 28.61
N ASN A 145 -30.65 -45.40 29.43
CA ASN A 145 -31.64 -46.43 29.17
C ASN A 145 -33.09 -45.91 29.19
N ASP A 146 -33.33 -44.79 29.92
CA ASP A 146 -34.65 -44.23 30.16
C ASP A 146 -34.92 -42.95 29.32
N GLY A 147 -34.02 -42.63 28.34
CA GLY A 147 -34.14 -41.44 27.49
C GLY A 147 -32.85 -40.64 27.37
N MET A 148 -32.94 -39.33 27.27
CA MET A 148 -31.78 -38.41 27.14
C MET A 148 -31.58 -37.58 28.39
N ARG A 149 -30.43 -37.72 29.04
CA ARG A 149 -30.05 -36.88 30.18
C ARG A 149 -29.28 -35.64 29.69
N TRP A 150 -29.78 -34.49 30.03
CA TRP A 150 -29.17 -33.18 29.71
C TRP A 150 -28.49 -32.63 30.94
N ILE A 151 -27.16 -32.47 30.88
CA ILE A 151 -26.33 -31.93 31.99
C ILE A 151 -25.95 -30.50 31.63
N PHE A 152 -26.25 -29.55 32.50
CA PHE A 152 -26.00 -28.13 32.33
C PHE A 152 -24.98 -27.67 33.35
N LEU A 153 -23.82 -27.16 32.89
CA LEU A 153 -22.74 -26.66 33.70
C LEU A 153 -22.73 -25.13 33.66
N ASN A 154 -22.86 -24.47 34.80
CA ASN A 154 -22.78 -23.00 34.89
C ASN A 154 -21.37 -22.51 34.57
N ARG A 155 -21.29 -21.57 33.64
CA ARG A 155 -20.04 -20.91 33.17
C ARG A 155 -20.14 -19.39 33.19
N GLU A 156 -21.06 -18.83 33.95
CA GLU A 156 -21.30 -17.39 34.07
C GLU A 156 -20.01 -16.64 34.43
N VAL A 157 -19.31 -17.09 35.48
CA VAL A 157 -18.09 -16.43 35.98
C VAL A 157 -16.96 -16.46 34.93
N GLU A 158 -16.80 -17.59 34.26
CA GLU A 158 -15.75 -17.76 33.25
C GLU A 158 -16.08 -16.99 31.97
N LEU A 159 -17.35 -16.93 31.58
CA LEU A 159 -17.81 -16.12 30.43
C LEU A 159 -17.65 -14.62 30.72
N ASP A 160 -18.01 -14.17 31.91
CA ASP A 160 -17.80 -12.78 32.34
C ASP A 160 -16.30 -12.44 32.41
N THR A 161 -15.48 -13.35 32.95
CA THR A 161 -14.01 -13.20 32.93
C THR A 161 -13.47 -13.08 31.50
N ALA A 162 -13.99 -13.87 30.58
CA ALA A 162 -13.59 -13.81 29.16
C ALA A 162 -14.04 -12.47 28.50
N ARG A 163 -15.23 -11.96 28.84
CA ARG A 163 -15.69 -10.63 28.38
C ARG A 163 -14.83 -9.49 28.94
N ASP A 164 -14.54 -9.54 30.24
CA ASP A 164 -13.69 -8.55 30.89
C ASP A 164 -12.28 -8.57 30.34
N PHE A 165 -11.74 -9.75 30.06
CA PHE A 165 -10.45 -9.91 29.40
C PHE A 165 -10.44 -9.29 28.00
N LEU A 166 -11.49 -9.50 27.20
CA LEU A 166 -11.64 -8.88 25.89
C LEU A 166 -11.70 -7.36 25.99
N LEU A 167 -12.52 -6.81 26.89
CA LEU A 167 -12.64 -5.36 27.09
C LEU A 167 -11.30 -4.75 27.55
N THR A 168 -10.64 -5.38 28.51
CA THR A 168 -9.36 -4.92 29.04
C THR A 168 -8.25 -4.97 27.98
N SER A 169 -8.19 -6.05 27.20
CA SER A 169 -7.21 -6.17 26.10
C SER A 169 -7.44 -5.14 25.01
N CYS A 170 -8.69 -4.83 24.67
CA CYS A 170 -9.04 -3.76 23.74
C CYS A 170 -8.64 -2.38 24.26
N LEU A 171 -8.91 -2.08 25.55
CA LEU A 171 -8.53 -0.79 26.15
C LEU A 171 -7.01 -0.60 26.21
N ILE A 172 -6.27 -1.62 26.63
CA ILE A 172 -4.79 -1.57 26.66
C ILE A 172 -4.23 -1.37 25.24
N SER A 173 -4.78 -2.07 24.26
CA SER A 173 -4.35 -1.95 22.87
C SER A 173 -4.68 -0.57 22.30
N LEU A 174 -5.83 0.00 22.63
CA LEU A 174 -6.21 1.36 22.22
C LEU A 174 -5.26 2.41 22.84
N ALA A 175 -4.93 2.27 24.13
CA ALA A 175 -3.98 3.15 24.81
C ALA A 175 -2.57 3.03 24.18
N GLY A 176 -2.11 1.82 23.90
CA GLY A 176 -0.85 1.57 23.20
C GLY A 176 -0.83 2.18 21.80
N PHE A 177 -1.91 2.00 21.04
CA PHE A 177 -2.07 2.60 19.71
C PHE A 177 -2.01 4.13 19.75
N ALA A 178 -2.71 4.75 20.70
CA ALA A 178 -2.68 6.20 20.90
C ALA A 178 -1.28 6.71 21.30
N THR A 179 -0.58 5.96 22.15
CA THR A 179 0.80 6.29 22.57
C THR A 179 1.76 6.26 21.38
N VAL A 180 1.73 5.19 20.56
CA VAL A 180 2.58 5.09 19.37
C VAL A 180 2.22 6.18 18.36
N PHE A 181 0.94 6.50 18.17
CA PHE A 181 0.52 7.60 17.31
C PHE A 181 1.11 8.94 17.75
N LEU A 182 1.06 9.25 19.03
CA LEU A 182 1.65 10.48 19.59
C LEU A 182 3.18 10.52 19.37
N LEU A 183 3.86 9.41 19.65
CA LEU A 183 5.30 9.30 19.43
C LEU A 183 5.67 9.48 17.94
N LEU A 184 4.92 8.87 17.04
CA LEU A 184 5.12 9.05 15.59
C LEU A 184 4.91 10.49 15.16
N LEU A 185 3.92 11.21 15.71
CA LEU A 185 3.72 12.63 15.44
C LEU A 185 4.92 13.48 15.88
N LEU A 186 5.49 13.18 17.04
CA LEU A 186 6.65 13.90 17.60
C LEU A 186 7.94 13.60 16.80
N ILE A 187 8.18 12.33 16.47
CA ILE A 187 9.43 11.88 15.85
C ILE A 187 9.43 12.13 14.34
N SER A 188 8.25 12.01 13.67
CA SER A 188 8.16 12.10 12.20
C SER A 188 8.68 13.41 11.63
N GLY A 189 8.61 14.50 12.39
CA GLY A 189 9.19 15.78 12.00
C GLY A 189 10.71 15.72 11.95
N ARG A 190 11.34 15.13 12.98
CA ARG A 190 12.80 15.03 13.07
C ARG A 190 13.42 14.08 12.05
N VAL A 191 12.70 13.00 11.69
CA VAL A 191 13.20 12.02 10.71
C VAL A 191 13.04 12.49 9.27
N VAL A 192 11.94 13.16 8.95
CA VAL A 192 11.65 13.61 7.56
C VAL A 192 12.39 14.91 7.21
N GLN A 193 12.63 15.79 8.19
CA GLN A 193 13.25 17.08 7.97
C GLN A 193 14.68 17.00 7.38
N PRO A 194 15.61 16.13 7.85
CA PRO A 194 16.95 16.02 7.27
C PRO A 194 16.93 15.57 5.80
N ILE A 195 16.04 14.62 5.45
CA ILE A 195 15.88 14.13 4.08
C ILE A 195 15.41 15.27 3.17
N ALA A 196 14.45 16.04 3.64
CA ALA A 196 13.94 17.19 2.90
C ALA A 196 14.99 18.28 2.74
N GLN A 197 15.76 18.58 3.78
CA GLN A 197 16.87 19.56 3.71
C GLN A 197 17.99 19.09 2.79
N SER A 198 18.34 17.80 2.80
CA SER A 198 19.33 17.24 1.89
C SER A 198 18.89 17.37 0.43
N TYR A 199 17.61 17.09 0.16
CA TYR A 199 17.05 17.23 -1.18
C TYR A 199 17.05 18.69 -1.66
N GLU A 200 16.66 19.64 -0.80
CA GLU A 200 16.71 21.08 -1.13
C GLU A 200 18.15 21.58 -1.34
N LYS A 201 19.10 21.15 -0.51
CA LYS A 201 20.53 21.48 -0.69
C LYS A 201 21.08 20.90 -1.99
N GLN A 202 20.70 19.68 -2.35
CA GLN A 202 21.11 19.07 -3.62
C GLN A 202 20.57 19.87 -4.82
N LYS A 203 19.33 20.31 -4.75
CA LYS A 203 18.72 21.17 -5.78
C LYS A 203 19.46 22.51 -5.90
N GLN A 204 19.63 23.20 -4.78
CA GLN A 204 20.32 24.47 -4.76
C GLN A 204 21.74 24.33 -5.32
N PHE A 205 22.47 23.28 -4.93
CA PHE A 205 23.80 22.99 -5.50
C PHE A 205 23.78 22.85 -7.02
N ILE A 206 22.80 22.15 -7.58
CA ILE A 206 22.64 21.98 -9.05
C ILE A 206 22.37 23.34 -9.71
N THR A 207 21.52 24.18 -9.13
CA THR A 207 21.18 25.50 -9.65
C THR A 207 22.40 26.43 -9.60
N ASP A 208 23.11 26.48 -8.47
CA ASP A 208 24.27 27.33 -8.28
C ASP A 208 25.45 26.89 -9.18
N ALA A 209 25.73 25.57 -9.21
CA ALA A 209 26.75 25.03 -10.10
C ALA A 209 26.42 25.29 -11.59
N GLY A 210 25.14 25.22 -11.96
CA GLY A 210 24.69 25.53 -13.31
C GLY A 210 24.94 27.00 -13.66
N HIS A 211 24.70 27.95 -12.77
CA HIS A 211 25.00 29.37 -13.00
C HIS A 211 26.50 29.62 -13.09
N GLU A 212 27.31 28.99 -12.21
CA GLU A 212 28.78 29.12 -12.21
C GLU A 212 29.43 28.47 -13.45
N LEU A 213 28.86 27.42 -14.01
CA LEU A 213 29.31 26.78 -15.24
C LEU A 213 28.92 27.56 -16.50
N LYS A 214 27.82 28.28 -16.51
CA LYS A 214 27.35 29.05 -17.66
C LYS A 214 28.34 30.13 -18.08
N THR A 215 28.95 30.83 -17.14
CA THR A 215 29.89 31.94 -17.39
C THR A 215 31.14 31.46 -18.13
N PRO A 216 31.92 30.46 -17.66
CA PRO A 216 33.11 30.01 -18.35
C PRO A 216 32.80 29.41 -19.74
N ILE A 217 31.65 28.68 -19.88
CA ILE A 217 31.24 28.17 -21.17
C ILE A 217 30.96 29.31 -22.16
N THR A 218 30.31 30.38 -21.72
CA THR A 218 30.03 31.56 -22.55
C THR A 218 31.32 32.24 -22.99
N ILE A 219 32.34 32.33 -22.13
CA ILE A 219 33.65 32.86 -22.45
C ILE A 219 34.36 31.98 -23.49
N ILE A 220 34.43 30.65 -23.26
CA ILE A 220 35.05 29.72 -24.22
C ILE A 220 34.40 29.84 -25.59
N ARG A 221 33.07 30.00 -25.64
CA ARG A 221 32.34 30.18 -26.90
C ARG A 221 32.72 31.52 -27.57
N ALA A 222 32.74 32.61 -26.82
CA ALA A 222 33.11 33.91 -27.33
C ALA A 222 34.55 33.93 -27.86
N ASP A 223 35.48 33.30 -27.15
CA ASP A 223 36.89 33.19 -27.57
C ASP A 223 36.99 32.35 -28.86
N ALA A 224 36.20 31.26 -28.96
CA ALA A 224 36.14 30.44 -30.18
C ALA A 224 35.56 31.23 -31.37
N ASP A 225 34.51 32.05 -31.15
CA ASP A 225 33.93 32.91 -32.19
C ASP A 225 34.92 33.98 -32.66
N VAL A 226 35.80 34.53 -31.76
CA VAL A 226 36.87 35.46 -32.13
C VAL A 226 37.97 34.78 -32.94
N LEU A 227 38.41 33.59 -32.51
CA LEU A 227 39.44 32.81 -33.22
C LEU A 227 38.98 32.35 -34.60
N GLU A 228 37.70 32.15 -34.86
CA GLU A 228 37.16 31.81 -36.17
C GLU A 228 37.42 32.92 -37.21
N ALA A 229 37.48 34.17 -36.78
CA ALA A 229 37.82 35.31 -37.65
C ALA A 229 39.29 35.25 -38.13
N ASP A 230 40.19 34.74 -37.27
CA ASP A 230 41.63 34.68 -37.57
C ASP A 230 42.01 33.35 -38.26
N VAL A 231 41.29 32.25 -37.98
CA VAL A 231 41.59 30.90 -38.53
C VAL A 231 40.25 30.28 -39.02
N PRO A 232 39.75 30.75 -40.15
CA PRO A 232 38.48 30.18 -40.70
C PRO A 232 38.70 28.72 -41.09
N ASP A 233 37.66 27.88 -40.97
CA ASP A 233 37.62 26.45 -41.33
C ASP A 233 38.49 25.50 -40.49
N SER A 234 38.88 25.88 -39.28
CA SER A 234 39.59 25.00 -38.37
C SER A 234 38.63 23.92 -37.80
N GLU A 235 38.89 22.63 -38.09
CA GLU A 235 38.15 21.50 -37.51
C GLU A 235 38.17 21.50 -35.97
N TRP A 236 39.34 21.87 -35.39
CA TRP A 236 39.52 21.95 -33.94
C TRP A 236 38.65 23.05 -33.30
N LEU A 237 38.54 24.18 -33.96
CA LEU A 237 37.74 25.30 -33.51
C LEU A 237 36.25 24.95 -33.59
N ASN A 238 35.82 24.31 -34.65
CA ASN A 238 34.47 23.81 -34.83
C ASN A 238 34.11 22.76 -33.74
N ASP A 239 35.07 21.90 -33.35
CA ASP A 239 34.89 20.94 -32.27
C ASP A 239 34.75 21.61 -30.93
N ILE A 240 35.61 22.62 -30.61
CA ILE A 240 35.50 23.38 -29.37
C ILE A 240 34.14 24.07 -29.25
N ARG A 241 33.65 24.72 -30.30
CA ARG A 241 32.34 25.34 -30.37
C ARG A 241 31.21 24.32 -30.12
N ARG A 242 31.25 23.20 -30.82
CA ARG A 242 30.25 22.11 -30.63
C ARG A 242 30.23 21.62 -29.18
N GLN A 243 31.39 21.45 -28.53
CA GLN A 243 31.47 21.03 -27.15
C GLN A 243 30.97 22.11 -26.19
N ALA A 244 31.33 23.40 -26.44
CA ALA A 244 30.82 24.50 -25.65
C ALA A 244 29.26 24.61 -25.72
N ASP A 245 28.70 24.52 -26.91
CA ASP A 245 27.25 24.54 -27.11
C ASP A 245 26.54 23.34 -26.44
N ARG A 246 27.17 22.16 -26.48
CA ARG A 246 26.67 20.98 -25.77
C ARG A 246 26.66 21.18 -24.26
N LEU A 247 27.77 21.72 -23.69
CA LEU A 247 27.85 22.01 -22.26
C LEU A 247 26.86 23.10 -21.83
N ALA A 248 26.68 24.14 -22.65
CA ALA A 248 25.66 25.18 -22.42
C ALA A 248 24.25 24.59 -22.36
N THR A 249 23.90 23.70 -23.29
CA THR A 249 22.62 23.02 -23.35
C THR A 249 22.40 22.16 -22.10
N LEU A 250 23.40 21.32 -21.74
CA LEU A 250 23.35 20.50 -20.52
C LEU A 250 23.10 21.31 -19.27
N THR A 251 23.87 22.40 -19.12
CA THR A 251 23.78 23.30 -17.97
C THR A 251 22.38 23.95 -17.87
N ASN A 252 21.88 24.47 -19.00
CA ASN A 252 20.54 25.06 -19.06
C ASN A 252 19.44 24.03 -18.74
N ASP A 253 19.54 22.80 -19.25
CA ASP A 253 18.58 21.74 -18.99
C ASP A 253 18.60 21.30 -17.52
N LEU A 254 19.78 21.24 -16.87
CA LEU A 254 19.92 20.96 -15.43
C LEU A 254 19.28 22.05 -14.58
N ILE A 255 19.55 23.33 -14.90
CA ILE A 255 18.95 24.47 -14.20
C ILE A 255 17.42 24.45 -14.37
N PHE A 256 16.94 24.23 -15.61
CA PHE A 256 15.51 24.17 -15.88
C PHE A 256 14.84 23.05 -15.10
N LEU A 257 15.43 21.84 -15.08
CA LEU A 257 14.90 20.70 -14.33
C LEU A 257 14.85 20.99 -12.83
N SER A 258 15.93 21.58 -12.27
CA SER A 258 15.99 21.97 -10.87
C SER A 258 14.89 22.98 -10.51
N LYS A 259 14.68 24.02 -11.34
CA LYS A 259 13.63 25.05 -11.15
C LYS A 259 12.21 24.49 -11.28
N THR A 260 11.98 23.59 -12.24
CA THR A 260 10.65 22.97 -12.46
C THR A 260 10.22 22.12 -11.26
N GLU A 261 11.19 21.55 -10.52
CA GLU A 261 10.95 20.81 -9.29
C GLU A 261 10.85 21.70 -8.03
N GLU A 262 11.06 23.00 -8.14
CA GLU A 262 10.89 23.95 -7.03
C GLU A 262 9.43 24.05 -6.59
N THR A 263 9.23 24.31 -5.29
CA THR A 263 7.90 24.35 -4.67
C THR A 263 7.10 25.60 -5.06
N ALA A 264 7.78 26.63 -5.57
CA ALA A 264 7.13 27.81 -6.11
C ALA A 264 6.55 27.49 -7.48
N LYS A 265 5.25 27.22 -7.52
CA LYS A 265 4.55 27.02 -8.79
C LYS A 265 4.63 28.30 -9.62
N PRO A 266 5.03 28.21 -10.91
CA PRO A 266 4.95 29.33 -11.81
C PRO A 266 3.49 29.82 -11.89
N GLN A 267 3.30 31.04 -12.38
CA GLN A 267 1.98 31.61 -12.54
C GLN A 267 1.21 30.78 -13.60
N MET A 268 0.19 30.07 -13.14
CA MET A 268 -0.65 29.23 -14.00
C MET A 268 -1.78 30.07 -14.59
N LEU A 269 -1.66 30.42 -15.86
CA LEU A 269 -2.64 31.20 -16.62
C LEU A 269 -3.32 30.34 -17.68
N ASP A 270 -4.53 30.70 -18.08
CA ASP A 270 -5.19 30.06 -19.20
C ASP A 270 -4.58 30.58 -20.52
N PHE A 271 -4.18 29.65 -21.40
CA PHE A 271 -3.61 29.98 -22.71
C PHE A 271 -4.13 29.03 -23.80
N PRO A 272 -4.11 29.45 -25.09
CA PRO A 272 -4.59 28.67 -26.22
C PRO A 272 -3.61 27.54 -26.57
N LEU A 273 -3.81 26.35 -26.01
CA LEU A 273 -2.89 25.22 -26.17
C LEU A 273 -2.73 24.79 -27.62
N SER A 274 -3.83 24.78 -28.40
CA SER A 274 -3.78 24.39 -29.81
C SER A 274 -2.84 25.28 -30.64
N GLU A 275 -2.88 26.59 -30.41
CA GLU A 275 -2.01 27.56 -31.07
C GLU A 275 -0.56 27.38 -30.66
N VAL A 276 -0.32 27.22 -29.35
CA VAL A 276 1.03 27.01 -28.80
C VAL A 276 1.68 25.75 -29.38
N VAL A 277 0.91 24.65 -29.52
CA VAL A 277 1.41 23.38 -30.09
C VAL A 277 1.69 23.55 -31.57
N GLU A 278 0.78 24.17 -32.36
CA GLU A 278 0.96 24.39 -33.79
C GLU A 278 2.16 25.32 -34.08
N GLU A 279 2.27 26.46 -33.41
CA GLU A 279 3.41 27.37 -33.54
C GLU A 279 4.76 26.69 -33.22
N THR A 280 4.79 25.86 -32.15
CA THR A 280 6.00 25.15 -31.76
C THR A 280 6.35 24.06 -32.78
N ALA A 281 5.37 23.41 -33.40
CA ALA A 281 5.57 22.37 -34.38
C ALA A 281 6.02 22.88 -35.77
N GLN A 282 5.64 24.12 -36.12
CA GLN A 282 5.88 24.69 -37.46
C GLN A 282 7.35 24.62 -37.93
N PRO A 283 8.38 24.97 -37.15
CA PRO A 283 9.77 24.88 -37.56
C PRO A 283 10.21 23.45 -37.91
N PHE A 284 9.65 22.46 -37.22
CA PHE A 284 10.00 21.05 -37.38
C PHE A 284 9.56 20.49 -38.76
N ARG A 285 8.58 21.08 -39.41
CA ARG A 285 8.18 20.71 -40.79
C ARG A 285 9.34 20.86 -41.77
N SER A 286 10.10 21.94 -41.65
CA SER A 286 11.27 22.20 -42.49
C SER A 286 12.41 21.24 -42.14
N VAL A 287 12.66 20.99 -40.86
CA VAL A 287 13.68 20.05 -40.37
C VAL A 287 13.40 18.63 -40.89
N ALA A 288 12.14 18.15 -40.77
CA ALA A 288 11.72 16.85 -41.26
C ALA A 288 11.98 16.70 -42.74
N ARG A 289 11.61 17.70 -43.55
CA ARG A 289 11.82 17.70 -45.01
C ARG A 289 13.32 17.61 -45.35
N THR A 290 14.17 18.38 -44.68
CA THR A 290 15.61 18.36 -44.90
C THR A 290 16.21 17.00 -44.52
N GLN A 291 15.66 16.31 -43.54
CA GLN A 291 16.10 14.97 -43.11
C GLN A 291 15.38 13.81 -43.86
N GLY A 292 14.60 14.11 -44.90
CA GLY A 292 13.89 13.08 -45.65
C GLY A 292 12.79 12.34 -44.86
N LYS A 293 12.25 12.94 -43.80
CA LYS A 293 11.27 12.34 -42.92
C LYS A 293 9.88 12.90 -43.17
N THR A 294 8.84 12.11 -42.91
CA THR A 294 7.45 12.53 -42.99
C THR A 294 7.04 13.11 -41.61
N PHE A 295 6.44 14.31 -41.60
CA PHE A 295 5.94 14.93 -40.39
C PHE A 295 4.46 15.37 -40.57
N GLU A 296 3.59 14.77 -39.76
CA GLU A 296 2.15 15.03 -39.76
C GLU A 296 1.69 15.61 -38.44
N THR A 297 0.69 16.48 -38.49
CA THR A 297 0.09 17.12 -37.31
C THR A 297 -1.42 16.92 -37.30
N GLU A 298 -1.96 16.41 -36.18
CA GLU A 298 -3.41 16.28 -35.92
C GLU A 298 -3.76 17.06 -34.66
N ILE A 299 -4.02 18.36 -34.82
CA ILE A 299 -4.24 19.25 -33.68
C ILE A 299 -5.73 19.64 -33.63
N ALA A 300 -6.44 19.21 -32.58
CA ALA A 300 -7.79 19.63 -32.30
C ALA A 300 -7.81 21.15 -32.01
N PRO A 301 -8.69 21.93 -32.66
CA PRO A 301 -8.72 23.37 -32.49
C PRO A 301 -9.32 23.81 -31.15
N LEU A 302 -9.04 25.05 -30.74
CA LEU A 302 -9.65 25.74 -29.61
C LEU A 302 -9.49 25.04 -28.23
N LEU A 303 -8.44 24.27 -28.05
CA LEU A 303 -8.13 23.72 -26.74
C LEU A 303 -7.35 24.75 -25.90
N THR A 304 -7.76 24.92 -24.65
CA THR A 304 -7.09 25.76 -23.66
C THR A 304 -6.53 24.93 -22.53
N LEU A 305 -5.43 25.38 -21.96
CA LEU A 305 -4.82 24.73 -20.79
C LEU A 305 -4.46 25.82 -19.76
N LYS A 306 -4.72 25.54 -18.49
CA LYS A 306 -4.26 26.37 -17.38
C LYS A 306 -2.87 25.94 -16.96
N GLY A 307 -1.86 26.75 -17.26
CA GLY A 307 -0.47 26.39 -17.03
C GLY A 307 0.54 27.49 -17.29
N ASP A 308 1.79 27.10 -17.37
CA ASP A 308 2.91 27.93 -17.84
C ASP A 308 3.18 27.61 -19.31
N GLU A 309 2.79 28.54 -20.20
CA GLU A 309 2.93 28.40 -21.63
C GLU A 309 4.38 28.09 -22.06
N LYS A 310 5.36 28.79 -21.44
CA LYS A 310 6.80 28.58 -21.77
C LYS A 310 7.26 27.16 -21.52
N SER A 311 6.84 26.57 -20.40
CA SER A 311 7.15 25.19 -20.08
C SER A 311 6.45 24.19 -21.02
N ILE A 312 5.23 24.47 -21.44
CA ILE A 312 4.53 23.64 -22.43
C ILE A 312 5.19 23.73 -23.82
N ARG A 313 5.61 24.91 -24.27
CA ARG A 313 6.45 25.05 -25.50
C ARG A 313 7.72 24.21 -25.41
N LYS A 314 8.42 24.26 -24.26
CA LYS A 314 9.61 23.43 -24.04
C LYS A 314 9.29 21.96 -24.08
N LEU A 315 8.17 21.51 -23.50
CA LEU A 315 7.69 20.12 -23.56
C LEU A 315 7.51 19.67 -25.02
N VAL A 316 6.73 20.41 -25.82
CA VAL A 316 6.47 20.10 -27.22
C VAL A 316 7.78 20.03 -28.01
N SER A 317 8.65 21.03 -27.84
CA SER A 317 9.95 21.05 -28.50
C SER A 317 10.81 19.83 -28.16
N ILE A 318 10.89 19.45 -26.88
CA ILE A 318 11.64 18.26 -26.45
C ILE A 318 11.09 16.97 -27.08
N LEU A 319 9.77 16.80 -27.11
CA LEU A 319 9.16 15.61 -27.71
C LEU A 319 9.43 15.53 -29.22
N LEU A 320 9.33 16.66 -29.92
CA LEU A 320 9.60 16.74 -31.37
C LEU A 320 11.09 16.56 -31.67
N ASP A 321 12.00 17.23 -30.94
CA ASP A 321 13.44 17.03 -31.07
C ASP A 321 13.83 15.58 -30.89
N ASN A 322 13.25 14.92 -29.89
CA ASN A 322 13.49 13.52 -29.62
C ASN A 322 13.01 12.62 -30.78
N ALA A 323 11.81 12.87 -31.30
CA ALA A 323 11.25 12.16 -32.44
C ALA A 323 12.06 12.37 -33.71
N MET A 324 12.49 13.63 -34.00
CA MET A 324 13.35 13.92 -35.14
C MET A 324 14.71 13.22 -35.07
N LYS A 325 15.27 13.13 -33.88
CA LYS A 325 16.59 12.57 -33.64
C LYS A 325 16.64 11.06 -33.73
N TYR A 326 15.62 10.38 -33.21
CA TYR A 326 15.60 8.92 -33.10
C TYR A 326 14.76 8.23 -34.16
N SER A 327 14.07 8.98 -35.00
CA SER A 327 13.44 8.42 -36.20
C SER A 327 14.50 8.11 -37.28
N PRO A 328 14.43 6.96 -37.93
CA PRO A 328 15.34 6.64 -39.06
C PRO A 328 15.10 7.56 -40.25
N GLU A 329 16.01 7.53 -41.22
CA GLU A 329 15.83 8.18 -42.51
C GLU A 329 14.60 7.59 -43.23
N GLY A 330 13.76 8.43 -43.85
CA GLY A 330 12.48 8.01 -44.43
C GLY A 330 11.38 7.68 -43.38
N GLY A 331 11.67 7.79 -42.11
CA GLY A 331 10.71 7.52 -41.01
C GLY A 331 9.62 8.55 -40.91
N SER A 332 8.53 8.21 -40.19
CA SER A 332 7.37 9.07 -39.94
C SER A 332 7.32 9.59 -38.52
N ILE A 333 6.84 10.81 -38.36
CA ILE A 333 6.61 11.47 -37.08
C ILE A 333 5.21 12.05 -37.11
N VAL A 334 4.41 11.73 -36.11
CA VAL A 334 3.01 12.21 -35.99
C VAL A 334 2.86 12.91 -34.65
N LEU A 335 2.49 14.19 -34.67
CA LEU A 335 2.10 14.98 -33.51
C LEU A 335 0.59 15.02 -33.40
N THR A 336 0.04 14.56 -32.30
CA THR A 336 -1.42 14.56 -32.08
C THR A 336 -1.75 15.33 -30.82
N LEU A 337 -2.75 16.24 -30.92
CA LEU A 337 -3.37 16.90 -29.80
C LEU A 337 -4.88 16.67 -29.86
N LYS A 338 -5.43 15.92 -28.92
CA LYS A 338 -6.86 15.56 -28.91
C LYS A 338 -7.48 15.75 -27.52
N LYS A 339 -8.77 16.04 -27.49
CA LYS A 339 -9.57 16.05 -26.27
C LYS A 339 -10.35 14.74 -26.16
N SER A 340 -10.27 14.08 -25.02
CA SER A 340 -11.01 12.86 -24.69
C SER A 340 -11.72 13.03 -23.35
N GLY A 341 -13.01 13.37 -23.38
CA GLY A 341 -13.77 13.71 -22.18
C GLY A 341 -13.19 14.93 -21.46
N LYS A 342 -12.77 14.76 -20.20
CA LYS A 342 -12.12 15.80 -19.38
C LYS A 342 -10.59 15.80 -19.47
N GLN A 343 -10.02 15.08 -20.43
CA GLN A 343 -8.58 14.98 -20.60
C GLN A 343 -8.15 15.56 -21.94
N ILE A 344 -7.01 16.25 -21.92
CA ILE A 344 -6.31 16.70 -23.12
C ILE A 344 -5.09 15.81 -23.26
N ARG A 345 -4.91 15.19 -24.43
CA ARG A 345 -3.82 14.28 -24.77
C ARG A 345 -2.94 14.89 -25.83
N LEU A 346 -1.69 15.08 -25.51
CA LEU A 346 -0.63 15.49 -26.41
C LEU A 346 0.29 14.28 -26.63
N SER A 347 0.38 13.79 -27.84
CA SER A 347 1.27 12.65 -28.15
C SER A 347 2.14 12.92 -29.35
N VAL A 348 3.36 12.43 -29.29
CA VAL A 348 4.30 12.36 -30.42
C VAL A 348 4.65 10.90 -30.65
N THR A 349 4.37 10.43 -31.85
CA THR A 349 4.72 9.06 -32.30
C THR A 349 5.74 9.17 -33.39
N ASN A 350 6.83 8.41 -33.29
CA ASN A 350 7.85 8.34 -34.33
C ASN A 350 8.19 6.89 -34.69
N SER A 351 8.57 6.64 -35.93
CA SER A 351 9.19 5.40 -36.34
C SER A 351 10.45 5.15 -35.51
N ALA A 352 10.67 3.93 -35.05
CA ALA A 352 11.84 3.54 -34.28
C ALA A 352 12.31 2.14 -34.68
N GLU A 353 13.61 1.93 -34.62
CA GLU A 353 14.23 0.63 -34.87
C GLU A 353 14.59 -0.05 -33.55
N ASN A 354 14.38 -1.35 -33.44
CA ASN A 354 14.79 -2.18 -32.30
C ASN A 354 14.24 -1.73 -30.94
N ILE A 355 12.97 -1.28 -30.89
CA ILE A 355 12.30 -0.94 -29.65
C ILE A 355 11.52 -2.14 -29.14
N GLU A 356 11.62 -2.43 -27.85
CA GLU A 356 10.83 -3.48 -27.21
C GLU A 356 9.35 -3.05 -27.11
N LYS A 357 8.43 -4.01 -27.39
CA LYS A 357 7.00 -3.78 -27.18
C LYS A 357 6.68 -3.62 -25.69
N GLY A 358 5.82 -2.70 -25.39
CA GLY A 358 5.35 -2.45 -24.02
C GLY A 358 5.72 -1.08 -23.48
N ASN A 359 5.80 -0.99 -22.16
CA ASN A 359 6.09 0.25 -21.46
C ASN A 359 7.58 0.59 -21.53
N ALA A 360 7.88 1.82 -21.91
CA ALA A 360 9.22 2.38 -22.00
C ALA A 360 9.45 3.56 -21.04
N ASP A 361 8.72 3.65 -19.91
CA ASP A 361 8.78 4.79 -18.97
C ASP A 361 10.17 5.01 -18.35
N ARG A 362 11.08 4.05 -18.43
CA ARG A 362 12.50 4.24 -18.06
C ARG A 362 13.20 5.31 -18.90
N LEU A 363 12.68 5.64 -20.08
CA LEU A 363 13.18 6.74 -20.90
C LEU A 363 13.05 8.11 -20.20
N PHE A 364 12.21 8.22 -19.17
CA PHE A 364 12.06 9.44 -18.34
C PHE A 364 13.07 9.53 -17.19
N ASP A 365 13.87 8.49 -16.96
CA ASP A 365 14.91 8.53 -15.92
C ASP A 365 16.06 9.45 -16.38
N ARG A 366 16.60 10.24 -15.45
CA ARG A 366 17.68 11.19 -15.73
C ARG A 366 18.93 10.43 -16.22
N PHE A 367 19.56 10.97 -17.27
CA PHE A 367 20.76 10.38 -17.91
C PHE A 367 20.56 9.00 -18.49
N TYR A 368 19.33 8.49 -18.53
CA TYR A 368 19.04 7.20 -19.14
C TYR A 368 19.04 7.33 -20.67
N ARG A 369 19.69 6.36 -21.34
CA ARG A 369 19.76 6.22 -22.81
C ARG A 369 19.66 4.73 -23.15
N ALA A 370 18.88 4.39 -24.17
CA ALA A 370 18.88 3.03 -24.70
C ALA A 370 20.24 2.69 -25.33
N ASP A 371 20.70 1.43 -25.21
CA ASP A 371 22.06 1.02 -25.58
C ASP A 371 22.46 1.30 -27.04
N SER A 372 21.48 1.30 -27.96
CA SER A 372 21.70 1.63 -29.37
C SER A 372 22.07 3.10 -29.67
N SER A 373 21.87 4.00 -28.67
CA SER A 373 22.09 5.45 -28.83
C SER A 373 23.41 5.96 -28.23
N ARG A 374 24.35 5.06 -27.87
CA ARG A 374 25.65 5.44 -27.25
C ARG A 374 26.61 6.14 -28.19
N ASN A 375 26.36 6.14 -29.51
CA ASN A 375 27.19 6.91 -30.43
C ASN A 375 27.15 8.40 -30.07
N SER A 376 28.32 8.95 -29.79
CA SER A 376 28.52 10.34 -29.33
C SER A 376 28.08 11.39 -30.35
N GLU A 377 27.92 11.04 -31.62
CA GLU A 377 27.51 11.95 -32.70
C GLU A 377 26.05 12.41 -32.61
N THR A 378 25.14 11.61 -32.05
CA THR A 378 23.72 11.94 -31.96
C THR A 378 23.35 12.81 -30.71
N GLY A 379 24.31 13.29 -29.96
CA GLY A 379 24.30 14.46 -29.05
C GLY A 379 23.08 14.65 -28.12
N GLY A 380 22.83 13.80 -27.08
CA GLY A 380 21.87 14.09 -26.03
C GLY A 380 22.31 13.52 -24.69
N PHE A 381 22.10 14.29 -23.61
CA PHE A 381 22.51 13.92 -22.25
C PHE A 381 21.51 13.05 -21.50
N GLY A 382 20.38 12.66 -22.13
CA GLY A 382 19.33 11.89 -21.46
C GLY A 382 18.53 12.70 -20.44
N LEU A 383 18.46 14.03 -20.59
CA LEU A 383 17.69 14.91 -19.72
C LEU A 383 16.38 15.38 -20.33
N GLY A 384 16.25 15.39 -21.66
CA GLY A 384 15.08 15.94 -22.34
C GLY A 384 13.77 15.31 -21.87
N LEU A 385 13.64 13.98 -21.93
CA LEU A 385 12.43 13.30 -21.50
C LEU A 385 12.18 13.42 -19.98
N ALA A 386 13.23 13.50 -19.15
CA ALA A 386 13.08 13.82 -17.72
C ALA A 386 12.49 15.21 -17.51
N ILE A 387 12.89 16.20 -18.31
CA ILE A 387 12.28 17.54 -18.32
C ILE A 387 10.83 17.47 -18.76
N ALA A 388 10.53 16.72 -19.83
CA ALA A 388 9.16 16.53 -20.32
C ALA A 388 8.24 15.97 -19.21
N LYS A 389 8.73 15.01 -18.45
CA LYS A 389 8.02 14.45 -17.29
C LYS A 389 7.81 15.49 -16.20
N ALA A 390 8.85 16.22 -15.80
CA ALA A 390 8.77 17.25 -14.76
C ALA A 390 7.76 18.36 -15.14
N VAL A 391 7.77 18.83 -16.40
CA VAL A 391 6.81 19.80 -16.92
C VAL A 391 5.38 19.24 -16.86
N THR A 392 5.16 18.03 -17.31
CA THR A 392 3.83 17.41 -17.30
C THR A 392 3.30 17.26 -15.88
N GLU A 393 4.13 16.79 -14.95
CA GLU A 393 3.77 16.64 -13.53
C GLU A 393 3.51 17.99 -12.84
N MET A 394 4.28 19.04 -13.17
CA MET A 394 4.06 20.40 -12.69
C MET A 394 2.66 20.94 -13.06
N HIS A 395 2.14 20.54 -14.23
CA HIS A 395 0.79 20.86 -14.69
C HIS A 395 -0.28 19.88 -14.16
N GLY A 396 0.09 18.94 -13.28
CA GLY A 396 -0.82 17.93 -12.71
C GLY A 396 -1.22 16.83 -13.69
N GLY A 397 -0.49 16.72 -14.80
CA GLY A 397 -0.65 15.69 -15.82
C GLY A 397 0.14 14.41 -15.51
N ARG A 398 0.08 13.48 -16.47
CA ARG A 398 0.86 12.24 -16.48
C ARG A 398 1.47 12.06 -17.87
N ILE A 399 2.68 11.52 -17.93
CA ILE A 399 3.36 11.21 -19.19
C ILE A 399 3.73 9.73 -19.22
N HIS A 400 3.61 9.12 -20.40
CA HIS A 400 3.92 7.73 -20.65
C HIS A 400 4.68 7.60 -21.96
N ALA A 401 5.54 6.60 -22.05
CA ALA A 401 6.21 6.21 -23.27
C ALA A 401 6.03 4.71 -23.51
N GLY A 402 5.85 4.31 -24.76
CA GLY A 402 5.70 2.90 -25.09
C GLY A 402 5.66 2.63 -26.59
N SER A 403 5.79 1.35 -26.91
CA SER A 403 5.66 0.83 -28.25
C SER A 403 4.62 -0.29 -28.29
N ASN A 404 3.67 -0.20 -29.22
CA ASN A 404 2.67 -1.25 -29.42
C ASN A 404 3.10 -2.29 -30.45
N ASP A 405 3.89 -1.89 -31.42
CA ASP A 405 4.25 -2.67 -32.62
C ASP A 405 5.72 -3.12 -32.64
N GLY A 406 6.58 -2.50 -31.83
CA GLY A 406 8.04 -2.71 -31.85
C GLY A 406 8.76 -1.95 -32.99
N ALA A 407 8.04 -1.11 -33.73
CA ALA A 407 8.52 -0.33 -34.87
C ALA A 407 8.25 1.18 -34.71
N SER A 408 7.53 1.57 -33.70
CA SER A 408 7.24 2.97 -33.37
C SER A 408 7.35 3.22 -31.88
N LEU A 409 7.75 4.43 -31.49
CA LEU A 409 7.71 4.94 -30.11
C LEU A 409 6.67 6.03 -30.00
N THR A 410 5.76 5.88 -29.05
CA THR A 410 4.79 6.94 -28.71
C THR A 410 5.11 7.49 -27.32
N VAL A 411 5.23 8.81 -27.23
CA VAL A 411 5.29 9.54 -25.96
C VAL A 411 4.02 10.35 -25.82
N GLU A 412 3.23 10.10 -24.77
CA GLU A 412 1.94 10.74 -24.53
C GLU A 412 1.94 11.47 -23.19
N ALA A 413 1.61 12.77 -23.22
CA ALA A 413 1.33 13.60 -22.06
C ALA A 413 -0.18 13.84 -21.95
N VAL A 414 -0.75 13.56 -20.77
CA VAL A 414 -2.18 13.68 -20.48
C VAL A 414 -2.39 14.72 -19.41
N PHE A 415 -3.21 15.75 -19.71
CA PHE A 415 -3.59 16.83 -18.81
C PHE A 415 -5.08 16.73 -18.48
N SER A 416 -5.46 17.14 -17.27
CA SER A 416 -6.88 17.26 -16.91
C SER A 416 -7.35 18.67 -17.22
N GLU A 417 -8.45 18.79 -17.96
CA GLU A 417 -9.18 20.05 -18.12
C GLU A 417 -9.75 20.45 -16.74
N ARG A 418 -9.45 21.63 -16.25
CA ARG A 418 -9.96 22.16 -14.97
C ARG A 418 -11.01 23.21 -15.22
#